data_ce54079595abadcf4b00a04650580321
#
_entry.id   ce54079595abadcf4b00a04650580321
#
_cell.length_a   1.000
_cell.length_b   1.000
_cell.length_c   1.000
_cell.angle_alpha   90.00
_cell.angle_beta   90.00
_cell.angle_gamma   90.00
#
_symmetry.space_group_name_H-M   'P 1'
#
loop_
_entity.id
_entity.type
_entity.pdbx_description
1 polymer ?
#
loop_
_entity_poly.entity_id
_entity_poly.type
_entity_poly.pdbx_seq_one_letter_code
_entity_poly.pdbx_strand_id
1 'polypeptide(L)'
;MVAKSLRHQRGLSNLSFRALIAACWLTLSGATEAQQSTRYDQYELHHSIVYTTFLSPAVAAEYGIARGADKAILTLSVRDADAGDIAGSPMKIEGRTWDLITGGEMKIKEIREGRATYYVVPFDFLDREYRFFEFSFQPEGSEQTFEHSMKVQLWRQS
;
A
#
# COMPACT_ATOMS: atom_id res chain seq x y z
N MET A 1 -39.96 -28.73 -36.50
CA MET A 1 -40.18 -27.60 -35.57
C MET A 1 -39.05 -27.58 -34.54
N VAL A 2 -38.10 -26.72 -34.70
CA VAL A 2 -36.85 -26.72 -33.95
C VAL A 2 -36.94 -25.62 -32.90
N ALA A 3 -36.98 -26.00 -31.62
CA ALA A 3 -36.91 -25.07 -30.50
C ALA A 3 -35.46 -24.75 -30.20
N LYS A 4 -35.07 -23.49 -30.37
CA LYS A 4 -33.74 -22.92 -30.16
C LYS A 4 -33.57 -22.59 -28.69
N SER A 5 -32.76 -23.39 -27.99
CA SER A 5 -32.35 -23.13 -26.61
C SER A 5 -31.40 -21.96 -26.56
N LEU A 6 -31.83 -20.85 -25.96
CA LEU A 6 -30.99 -19.72 -25.62
C LEU A 6 -30.23 -20.05 -24.34
N ARG A 7 -28.96 -20.38 -24.47
CA ARG A 7 -28.06 -20.60 -23.37
C ARG A 7 -27.63 -19.25 -22.76
N HIS A 8 -28.05 -19.05 -21.57
CA HIS A 8 -27.77 -17.92 -20.71
C HIS A 8 -26.26 -17.84 -20.36
N GLN A 9 -25.57 -16.96 -21.03
CA GLN A 9 -24.20 -16.58 -20.62
C GLN A 9 -24.29 -15.49 -19.53
N ARG A 10 -24.23 -15.89 -18.30
CA ARG A 10 -24.06 -14.96 -17.17
C ARG A 10 -22.79 -15.28 -16.42
N GLY A 11 -21.90 -14.29 -16.38
CA GLY A 11 -21.09 -14.00 -15.19
C GLY A 11 -19.80 -14.75 -15.01
N LEU A 12 -18.78 -14.46 -15.82
CA LEU A 12 -17.39 -14.86 -15.54
C LEU A 12 -16.42 -13.66 -15.48
N SER A 13 -16.93 -12.43 -15.31
CA SER A 13 -16.08 -11.23 -15.37
C SER A 13 -15.59 -10.69 -14.00
N ASN A 14 -16.14 -11.16 -12.90
CA ASN A 14 -15.86 -10.53 -11.60
C ASN A 14 -14.90 -11.31 -10.67
N LEU A 15 -14.51 -12.54 -11.03
CA LEU A 15 -13.59 -13.34 -10.21
C LEU A 15 -12.12 -13.11 -10.56
N SER A 16 -11.85 -12.66 -11.80
CA SER A 16 -10.48 -12.54 -12.30
C SER A 16 -9.76 -11.26 -11.83
N PHE A 17 -10.50 -10.22 -11.45
CA PHE A 17 -9.91 -8.94 -11.08
C PHE A 17 -9.42 -8.91 -9.62
N ARG A 18 -10.12 -9.59 -8.72
CA ARG A 18 -9.76 -9.69 -7.31
C ARG A 18 -8.48 -10.53 -7.05
N ALA A 19 -8.22 -11.48 -7.95
CA ALA A 19 -7.01 -12.31 -7.89
C ALA A 19 -5.75 -11.58 -8.38
N LEU A 20 -5.89 -10.53 -9.20
CA LEU A 20 -4.76 -9.85 -9.82
C LEU A 20 -3.98 -8.95 -8.84
N ILE A 21 -4.66 -8.33 -7.89
CA ILE A 21 -4.00 -7.48 -6.89
C ILE A 21 -3.27 -8.36 -5.87
N ALA A 22 -3.88 -9.45 -5.42
CA ALA A 22 -3.22 -10.42 -4.55
C ALA A 22 -2.05 -11.15 -5.24
N ALA A 23 -2.14 -11.41 -6.54
CA ALA A 23 -1.08 -12.05 -7.32
C ALA A 23 0.08 -11.11 -7.67
N CYS A 24 -0.15 -9.79 -7.76
CA CYS A 24 0.91 -8.81 -7.97
C CYS A 24 1.89 -8.73 -6.78
N TRP A 25 1.45 -9.16 -5.61
CA TRP A 25 2.29 -9.21 -4.40
C TRP A 25 3.18 -10.46 -4.33
N LEU A 26 2.93 -11.48 -5.15
CA LEU A 26 3.64 -12.76 -5.08
C LEU A 26 4.72 -12.97 -6.15
N THR A 27 4.83 -12.11 -7.16
CA THR A 27 5.72 -12.38 -8.31
C THR A 27 6.79 -11.31 -8.58
N LEU A 28 6.93 -10.27 -7.74
CA LEU A 28 8.01 -9.29 -7.90
C LEU A 28 9.29 -9.74 -7.17
N SER A 29 9.91 -10.79 -7.67
CA SER A 29 11.31 -11.12 -7.35
C SER A 29 12.23 -10.33 -8.29
N GLY A 30 12.37 -9.03 -8.06
CA GLY A 30 13.27 -8.19 -8.85
C GLY A 30 13.32 -6.78 -8.29
N ALA A 31 14.33 -6.46 -7.45
CA ALA A 31 14.67 -5.13 -6.94
C ALA A 31 13.50 -4.38 -6.28
N THR A 32 12.76 -5.05 -5.44
CA THR A 32 11.90 -4.39 -4.46
C THR A 32 12.73 -4.13 -3.23
N GLU A 33 12.72 -2.90 -2.73
CA GLU A 33 12.98 -2.70 -1.31
C GLU A 33 12.07 -3.67 -0.58
N ALA A 34 12.68 -4.66 0.10
CA ALA A 34 11.94 -5.74 0.71
C ALA A 34 10.88 -5.13 1.63
N GLN A 35 9.65 -5.66 1.58
CA GLN A 35 8.63 -5.33 2.56
C GLN A 35 9.26 -5.48 3.95
N GLN A 36 9.41 -4.38 4.65
CA GLN A 36 10.00 -4.37 5.98
C GLN A 36 8.87 -4.44 6.98
N SER A 37 9.09 -5.19 8.05
CA SER A 37 8.17 -5.21 9.18
C SER A 37 8.90 -4.87 10.47
N THR A 38 8.21 -4.19 11.36
CA THR A 38 8.69 -3.83 12.68
C THR A 38 7.64 -4.23 13.70
N ARG A 39 8.08 -4.97 14.73
CA ARG A 39 7.19 -5.40 15.81
C ARG A 39 7.09 -4.35 16.90
N TYR A 40 5.88 -4.11 17.34
CA TYR A 40 5.49 -3.22 18.43
C TYR A 40 4.55 -3.98 19.36
N ASP A 41 5.07 -4.52 20.43
CA ASP A 41 4.35 -5.42 21.33
C ASP A 41 3.70 -6.59 20.56
N GLN A 42 2.38 -6.71 20.59
CA GLN A 42 1.62 -7.70 19.84
C GLN A 42 1.38 -7.32 18.37
N TYR A 43 1.66 -6.07 18.00
CA TYR A 43 1.41 -5.57 16.65
C TYR A 43 2.65 -5.65 15.77
N GLU A 44 2.44 -5.84 14.49
CA GLU A 44 3.47 -5.81 13.47
C GLU A 44 3.09 -4.79 12.39
N LEU A 45 3.89 -3.73 12.30
CA LEU A 45 3.78 -2.73 11.27
C LEU A 45 4.57 -3.18 10.04
N HIS A 46 3.85 -3.34 8.93
CA HIS A 46 4.44 -3.59 7.62
C HIS A 46 4.50 -2.29 6.82
N HIS A 47 5.62 -2.04 6.18
CA HIS A 47 5.79 -0.89 5.31
C HIS A 47 6.58 -1.25 4.05
N SER A 48 6.28 -0.57 2.95
CA SER A 48 7.02 -0.70 1.70
C SER A 48 6.91 0.56 0.86
N ILE A 49 7.94 0.82 0.06
CA ILE A 49 7.91 1.86 -0.96
C ILE A 49 7.65 1.20 -2.32
N VAL A 50 6.67 1.71 -3.04
CA VAL A 50 6.32 1.24 -4.38
C VAL A 50 6.38 2.41 -5.35
N TYR A 51 7.21 2.30 -6.38
CA TYR A 51 7.23 3.29 -7.46
C TYR A 51 5.93 3.20 -8.26
N THR A 52 5.32 4.35 -8.55
CA THR A 52 4.00 4.37 -9.19
C THR A 52 4.01 3.88 -10.64
N THR A 53 5.18 3.77 -11.26
CA THR A 53 5.36 3.15 -12.58
C THR A 53 5.02 1.66 -12.58
N PHE A 54 5.16 0.97 -11.45
CA PHE A 54 4.79 -0.45 -11.31
C PHE A 54 3.29 -0.69 -11.14
N LEU A 55 2.53 0.36 -10.80
CA LEU A 55 1.07 0.25 -10.75
C LEU A 55 0.51 0.20 -12.19
N SER A 56 -0.46 -0.66 -12.44
CA SER A 56 -1.20 -0.61 -13.70
C SER A 56 -1.98 0.72 -13.79
N PRO A 57 -2.21 1.26 -15.01
CA PRO A 57 -3.02 2.46 -15.16
C PRO A 57 -4.41 2.37 -14.53
N ALA A 58 -5.03 1.19 -14.59
CA ALA A 58 -6.35 0.95 -14.02
C ALA A 58 -6.32 1.04 -12.48
N VAL A 59 -5.35 0.40 -11.84
CA VAL A 59 -5.18 0.45 -10.37
C VAL A 59 -4.86 1.87 -9.90
N ALA A 60 -3.94 2.55 -10.58
CA ALA A 60 -3.61 3.93 -10.24
C ALA A 60 -4.83 4.86 -10.34
N ALA A 61 -5.65 4.71 -11.39
CA ALA A 61 -6.86 5.50 -11.57
C ALA A 61 -7.92 5.19 -10.50
N GLU A 62 -8.11 3.91 -10.14
CA GLU A 62 -9.06 3.48 -9.12
C GLU A 62 -8.79 4.13 -7.76
N TYR A 63 -7.52 4.20 -7.38
CA TYR A 63 -7.11 4.80 -6.09
C TYR A 63 -6.72 6.29 -6.20
N GLY A 64 -6.88 6.90 -7.37
CA GLY A 64 -6.53 8.30 -7.60
C GLY A 64 -5.05 8.60 -7.34
N ILE A 65 -4.17 7.68 -7.77
CA ILE A 65 -2.71 7.79 -7.65
C ILE A 65 -2.13 8.25 -8.98
N ALA A 66 -1.43 9.38 -8.98
CA ALA A 66 -0.71 9.85 -10.15
C ALA A 66 0.52 8.96 -10.41
N ARG A 67 0.69 8.49 -11.66
CA ARG A 67 1.86 7.72 -12.07
C ARG A 67 2.94 8.63 -12.66
N GLY A 68 4.18 8.35 -12.36
CA GLY A 68 5.34 9.06 -12.89
C GLY A 68 6.66 8.42 -12.48
N ALA A 69 7.72 8.69 -13.23
CA ALA A 69 9.07 8.20 -12.95
C ALA A 69 9.68 8.80 -11.66
N ASP A 70 9.08 9.88 -11.19
CA ASP A 70 9.44 10.66 -10.01
C ASP A 70 8.39 10.56 -8.89
N LYS A 71 7.55 9.52 -8.92
CA LYS A 71 6.45 9.35 -7.99
C LYS A 71 6.49 7.96 -7.36
N ALA A 72 6.26 7.93 -6.05
CA ALA A 72 6.18 6.71 -5.27
C ALA A 72 5.03 6.78 -4.26
N ILE A 73 4.69 5.65 -3.69
CA ILE A 73 3.80 5.54 -2.55
C ILE A 73 4.51 4.81 -1.41
N LEU A 74 4.36 5.31 -0.19
CA LEU A 74 4.60 4.52 1.01
C LEU A 74 3.31 3.78 1.34
N THR A 75 3.39 2.46 1.43
CA THR A 75 2.30 1.60 1.85
C THR A 75 2.53 1.16 3.29
N LEU A 76 1.50 1.26 4.12
CA LEU A 76 1.53 0.88 5.52
C LEU A 76 0.36 -0.05 5.83
N SER A 77 0.60 -1.06 6.65
CA SER A 77 -0.46 -1.85 7.27
C SER A 77 0.00 -2.34 8.64
N VAL A 78 -0.93 -2.47 9.57
CA VAL A 78 -0.67 -3.04 10.89
C VAL A 78 -1.50 -4.29 11.07
N ARG A 79 -0.93 -5.32 11.66
CA ARG A 79 -1.66 -6.55 12.04
C ARG A 79 -1.35 -6.93 13.48
N ASP A 80 -2.27 -7.64 14.10
CA ASP A 80 -1.99 -8.32 15.35
C ASP A 80 -1.23 -9.62 15.03
N ALA A 81 0.04 -9.67 15.41
CA ALA A 81 0.91 -10.80 15.10
C ALA A 81 0.53 -12.07 15.92
N ASP A 82 -0.14 -11.89 17.05
CA ASP A 82 -0.52 -12.99 17.93
C ASP A 82 -1.91 -13.56 17.57
N ALA A 83 -2.74 -12.77 16.88
CA ALA A 83 -4.06 -13.21 16.40
C ALA A 83 -4.01 -14.17 15.20
N GLY A 84 -2.86 -14.34 14.56
CA GLY A 84 -2.70 -15.19 13.38
C GLY A 84 -3.41 -14.69 12.13
N ASP A 85 -3.95 -13.48 12.16
CA ASP A 85 -4.58 -12.85 11.00
C ASP A 85 -3.50 -12.13 10.17
N ILE A 86 -3.50 -12.41 8.88
CA ILE A 86 -2.60 -11.76 7.91
C ILE A 86 -3.19 -10.47 7.32
N ALA A 87 -4.46 -10.19 7.59
CA ALA A 87 -5.12 -8.99 7.11
C ALA A 87 -4.69 -7.77 7.94
N GLY A 88 -4.43 -6.65 7.26
CA GLY A 88 -4.17 -5.39 7.95
C GLY A 88 -5.42 -4.90 8.67
N SER A 89 -5.24 -4.43 9.90
CA SER A 89 -6.29 -3.85 10.74
C SER A 89 -6.36 -2.32 10.57
N PRO A 90 -7.53 -1.70 10.83
CA PRO A 90 -7.61 -0.24 10.90
C PRO A 90 -6.69 0.33 11.98
N MET A 91 -6.18 1.55 11.73
CA MET A 91 -5.40 2.32 12.70
C MET A 91 -5.62 3.81 12.53
N LYS A 92 -5.48 4.56 13.59
CA LYS A 92 -5.24 6.00 13.47
C LYS A 92 -3.79 6.21 13.12
N ILE A 93 -3.53 7.10 12.16
CA ILE A 93 -2.16 7.37 11.73
C ILE A 93 -2.04 8.83 11.32
N GLU A 94 -0.96 9.47 11.76
CA GLU A 94 -0.58 10.82 11.41
C GLU A 94 0.94 10.93 11.37
N GLY A 95 1.47 11.84 10.57
CA GLY A 95 2.92 12.00 10.49
C GLY A 95 3.34 12.99 9.43
N ARG A 96 4.64 13.09 9.28
CA ARG A 96 5.31 14.00 8.35
C ARG A 96 6.31 13.27 7.49
N THR A 97 6.55 13.84 6.32
CA THR A 97 7.61 13.40 5.41
C THR A 97 8.41 14.60 4.95
N TRP A 98 9.71 14.43 4.76
CA TRP A 98 10.61 15.50 4.30
C TRP A 98 11.79 14.94 3.52
N ASP A 99 12.38 15.80 2.73
CA ASP A 99 13.70 15.63 2.14
C ASP A 99 14.70 16.65 2.73
N LEU A 100 15.80 16.90 2.07
CA LEU A 100 16.80 17.87 2.53
C LEU A 100 16.39 19.35 2.31
N ILE A 101 15.31 19.60 1.58
CA ILE A 101 14.88 20.93 1.13
C ILE A 101 13.48 21.27 1.62
N THR A 102 12.56 20.32 1.51
CA THR A 102 11.14 20.53 1.75
C THR A 102 10.56 19.45 2.67
N GLY A 103 9.44 19.75 3.29
CA GLY A 103 8.70 18.79 4.11
C GLY A 103 7.27 19.22 4.36
N GLY A 104 6.47 18.29 4.87
CA GLY A 104 5.08 18.53 5.18
C GLY A 104 4.40 17.34 5.81
N GLU A 105 3.11 17.49 6.09
CA GLU A 105 2.29 16.40 6.60
C GLU A 105 2.10 15.31 5.55
N MET A 106 2.01 14.08 6.00
CA MET A 106 1.73 12.92 5.16
C MET A 106 0.27 12.98 4.69
N LYS A 107 0.05 12.92 3.38
CA LYS A 107 -1.29 12.82 2.78
C LYS A 107 -1.72 11.36 2.74
N ILE A 108 -2.27 10.89 3.84
CA ILE A 108 -2.61 9.49 4.05
C ILE A 108 -3.98 9.18 3.45
N LYS A 109 -4.06 8.11 2.65
CA LYS A 109 -5.30 7.54 2.13
C LYS A 109 -5.51 6.15 2.72
N GLU A 110 -6.66 5.92 3.33
CA GLU A 110 -7.08 4.60 3.77
C GLU A 110 -7.70 3.84 2.59
N ILE A 111 -7.30 2.59 2.41
CA ILE A 111 -7.82 1.66 1.40
C ILE A 111 -8.33 0.42 2.13
N ARG A 112 -9.58 0.05 1.88
CA ARG A 112 -10.21 -1.15 2.44
C ARG A 112 -10.51 -2.15 1.34
N GLU A 113 -9.94 -3.34 1.47
CA GLU A 113 -10.16 -4.47 0.55
C GLU A 113 -10.63 -5.71 1.32
N GLY A 114 -11.93 -5.97 1.28
CA GLY A 114 -12.51 -7.04 2.07
C GLY A 114 -12.34 -6.81 3.57
N ARG A 115 -11.52 -7.65 4.21
CA ARG A 115 -11.19 -7.53 5.65
C ARG A 115 -9.89 -6.76 5.89
N ALA A 116 -9.09 -6.51 4.86
CA ALA A 116 -7.80 -5.87 4.99
C ALA A 116 -7.91 -4.34 4.85
N THR A 117 -7.16 -3.64 5.69
CA THR A 117 -7.02 -2.19 5.64
C THR A 117 -5.56 -1.83 5.40
N TYR A 118 -5.33 -0.97 4.41
CA TYR A 118 -4.02 -0.44 4.03
C TYR A 118 -4.05 1.08 4.04
N TYR A 119 -2.91 1.68 4.27
CA TYR A 119 -2.72 3.12 4.20
C TYR A 119 -1.66 3.43 3.16
N VAL A 120 -1.97 4.33 2.25
CA VAL A 120 -1.04 4.75 1.21
C VAL A 120 -0.77 6.24 1.31
N VAL A 121 0.50 6.60 1.17
CA VAL A 121 0.98 7.98 1.19
C VAL A 121 1.68 8.26 -0.13
N PRO A 122 0.99 8.87 -1.10
CA PRO A 122 1.62 9.30 -2.35
C PRO A 122 2.58 10.46 -2.09
N PHE A 123 3.74 10.42 -2.74
CA PHE A 123 4.71 11.51 -2.70
C PHE A 123 5.54 11.58 -3.98
N ASP A 124 6.05 12.78 -4.26
CA ASP A 124 6.99 13.04 -5.33
C ASP A 124 8.41 13.04 -4.78
N PHE A 125 9.40 12.70 -5.61
CA PHE A 125 10.80 12.67 -5.20
C PHE A 125 11.74 13.10 -6.33
N LEU A 126 12.95 13.55 -5.98
CA LEU A 126 14.03 13.83 -6.91
C LEU A 126 14.95 12.62 -7.06
N ASP A 127 15.65 12.54 -8.20
CA ASP A 127 16.62 11.46 -8.41
C ASP A 127 17.70 11.46 -7.33
N ARG A 128 17.99 10.27 -6.78
CA ARG A 128 18.94 10.04 -5.69
C ARG A 128 18.59 10.73 -4.37
N GLU A 129 17.34 11.11 -4.19
CA GLU A 129 16.87 11.77 -2.98
C GLU A 129 16.84 10.81 -1.78
N TYR A 130 17.16 11.35 -0.61
CA TYR A 130 16.81 10.75 0.67
C TYR A 130 15.49 11.32 1.15
N ARG A 131 14.51 10.45 1.37
CA ARG A 131 13.21 10.77 1.94
C ARG A 131 13.11 10.22 3.35
N PHE A 132 12.61 11.03 4.26
CA PHE A 132 12.39 10.69 5.65
C PHE A 132 10.89 10.65 5.92
N PHE A 133 10.47 9.70 6.73
CA PHE A 133 9.11 9.58 7.23
C PHE A 133 9.17 9.41 8.74
N GLU A 134 8.32 10.11 9.45
CA GLU A 134 8.12 9.99 10.89
C GLU A 134 6.62 10.07 11.14
N PHE A 135 6.07 9.05 11.77
CA PHE A 135 4.64 8.96 12.00
C PHE A 135 4.32 8.20 13.28
N SER A 136 3.20 8.57 13.88
CA SER A 136 2.58 7.82 14.94
C SER A 136 1.41 7.01 14.41
N PHE A 137 1.18 5.84 15.01
CA PHE A 137 0.05 4.99 14.68
C PHE A 137 -0.53 4.33 15.93
N GLN A 138 -1.84 4.18 15.94
CA GLN A 138 -2.60 3.53 17.01
C GLN A 138 -3.51 2.50 16.36
N PRO A 139 -3.23 1.19 16.49
CA PRO A 139 -4.10 0.12 15.99
C PRO A 139 -5.49 0.20 16.61
N GLU A 140 -6.52 -0.15 15.85
CA GLU A 140 -7.88 -0.23 16.38
C GLU A 140 -7.95 -1.24 17.54
N GLY A 141 -8.61 -0.82 18.62
CA GLY A 141 -8.69 -1.62 19.86
C GLY A 141 -7.49 -1.49 20.80
N SER A 142 -6.44 -0.76 20.40
CA SER A 142 -5.30 -0.42 21.27
C SER A 142 -5.48 0.97 21.89
N GLU A 143 -5.14 1.11 23.17
CA GLU A 143 -4.99 2.42 23.82
C GLU A 143 -3.59 3.01 23.60
N GLN A 144 -2.67 2.23 23.09
CA GLN A 144 -1.27 2.61 22.93
C GLN A 144 -1.01 3.17 21.53
N THR A 145 -0.31 4.29 21.49
CA THR A 145 0.23 4.90 20.27
C THR A 145 1.70 4.56 20.15
N PHE A 146 2.10 4.13 18.97
CA PHE A 146 3.49 3.80 18.63
C PHE A 146 4.05 4.83 17.67
N GLU A 147 5.35 5.02 17.70
CA GLU A 147 6.08 5.90 16.79
C GLU A 147 6.98 5.08 15.87
N HIS A 148 7.04 5.45 14.61
CA HIS A 148 7.94 4.86 13.65
C HIS A 148 8.63 5.93 12.82
N SER A 149 9.91 5.71 12.56
CA SER A 149 10.69 6.55 11.66
C SER A 149 11.46 5.70 10.66
N MET A 150 11.51 6.17 9.43
CA MET A 150 12.27 5.50 8.38
C MET A 150 12.93 6.51 7.44
N LYS A 151 14.01 6.06 6.84
CA LYS A 151 14.74 6.78 5.80
C LYS A 151 14.90 5.86 4.60
N VAL A 152 14.61 6.37 3.42
CA VAL A 152 14.78 5.65 2.15
C VAL A 152 15.56 6.50 1.16
N GLN A 153 16.38 5.88 0.35
CA GLN A 153 16.99 6.53 -0.82
C GLN A 153 16.20 6.13 -2.07
N LEU A 154 15.85 7.10 -2.90
CA LEU A 154 15.00 6.93 -4.07
C LEU A 154 15.77 7.26 -5.34
N TRP A 155 15.52 6.49 -6.39
CA TRP A 155 16.09 6.70 -7.72
C TRP A 155 14.97 6.82 -8.73
N ARG A 156 15.10 7.80 -9.60
CA ARG A 156 14.16 7.98 -10.70
C ARG A 156 14.12 6.74 -11.58
N GLN A 157 12.93 6.29 -11.87
CA GLN A 157 12.73 5.14 -12.76
C GLN A 157 12.85 5.57 -14.22
N SER A 158 13.64 4.85 -15.01
CA SER A 158 13.85 5.09 -16.44
C SER A 158 12.71 4.54 -17.29
#